data_47edb7dae791d20e28e2e874b8635b2f
#
_entry.id   47edb7dae791d20e28e2e874b8635b2f
#
_cell.length_a   1.000
_cell.length_b   1.000
_cell.length_c   1.000
_cell.angle_alpha   90.00
_cell.angle_beta   90.00
_cell.angle_gamma   90.00
#
_symmetry.space_group_name_H-M   'P 1'
#
loop_
_entity.id
_entity.type
_entity.pdbx_description
1 polymer ?
#
loop_
_entity_poly.entity_id
_entity_poly.type
_entity_poly.pdbx_seq_one_letter_code
_entity_poly.pdbx_strand_id
1 'polypeptide(L)'
;RQRQMCIRDRYGPEISLVLLDIIMPKMDGFEVLAYMNRDKWIEDIPVIMISSEGSESYIRRAYELGASDYISRPFDAKVVYQRVINMIKLYAKQRRLIHLVTDQIYEKEKNNRMMTGILSQIVEFRNGESGLHVLHINILTQLLLEKLMRKSENYDLSWSQQHMIATASALHDIGKIGIDEKILNKPGKLTKEEFEAMKQHTIIGARMLDRLEMYHDEEMMKYAYEICRWHHERYDGKGYPDGLKGEEI
;
A
#
# COMPACT_ATOMS: atom_id res chain seq x y z
N ARG A 1 25.14 -21.81 -12.28
CA ARG A 1 24.30 -20.61 -12.17
C ARG A 1 23.05 -20.66 -13.06
N GLN A 2 23.15 -20.87 -14.38
CA GLN A 2 21.98 -20.90 -15.28
C GLN A 2 20.98 -22.03 -15.00
N ARG A 3 21.41 -23.24 -14.61
CA ARG A 3 20.49 -24.37 -14.30
C ARG A 3 19.67 -24.16 -13.00
N GLN A 4 20.21 -23.45 -12.00
CA GLN A 4 19.51 -23.22 -10.74
C GLN A 4 18.45 -22.11 -10.87
N MET A 5 18.72 -21.05 -11.66
CA MET A 5 17.69 -20.08 -12.05
C MET A 5 16.52 -20.75 -12.79
N CYS A 6 16.79 -21.71 -13.67
CA CYS A 6 15.74 -22.41 -14.42
C CYS A 6 14.78 -23.23 -13.53
N ILE A 7 15.21 -23.75 -12.38
CA ILE A 7 14.35 -24.56 -11.49
C ILE A 7 13.35 -23.65 -10.77
N ARG A 8 13.78 -22.48 -10.25
CA ARG A 8 12.87 -21.53 -9.61
C ARG A 8 11.87 -20.96 -10.59
N ASP A 9 12.33 -20.46 -11.73
CA ASP A 9 11.48 -19.79 -12.73
C ASP A 9 10.44 -20.76 -13.33
N ARG A 10 10.77 -22.04 -13.35
CA ARG A 10 9.89 -23.07 -13.90
C ARG A 10 9.01 -23.78 -12.87
N TYR A 11 9.52 -23.99 -11.65
CA TYR A 11 8.87 -24.81 -10.61
C TYR A 11 8.75 -24.10 -9.26
N GLY A 12 9.22 -22.88 -9.12
CA GLY A 12 9.22 -22.15 -7.84
C GLY A 12 7.89 -22.18 -7.11
N PRO A 13 6.76 -21.89 -7.79
CA PRO A 13 5.44 -21.94 -7.15
C PRO A 13 4.98 -23.34 -6.72
N GLU A 14 5.56 -24.39 -7.32
CA GLU A 14 5.22 -25.80 -7.07
C GLU A 14 6.06 -26.44 -5.97
N ILE A 15 7.20 -25.82 -5.60
CA ILE A 15 8.08 -26.33 -4.54
C ILE A 15 7.48 -25.98 -3.18
N SER A 16 7.09 -27.01 -2.44
CA SER A 16 6.51 -26.86 -1.10
C SER A 16 7.54 -26.94 0.02
N LEU A 17 8.70 -27.59 -0.21
CA LEU A 17 9.77 -27.78 0.75
C LEU A 17 11.02 -28.29 0.02
N VAL A 18 12.20 -27.96 0.53
CA VAL A 18 13.49 -28.50 0.08
C VAL A 18 14.10 -29.36 1.19
N LEU A 19 14.43 -30.62 0.85
CA LEU A 19 15.30 -31.49 1.66
C LEU A 19 16.71 -31.37 1.11
N LEU A 20 17.66 -30.89 1.90
CA LEU A 20 18.99 -30.52 1.45
C LEU A 20 20.06 -31.32 2.22
N ASP A 21 20.79 -32.17 1.52
CA ASP A 21 21.96 -32.82 2.12
C ASP A 21 23.13 -31.82 2.20
N ILE A 22 23.90 -31.87 3.27
CA ILE A 22 25.09 -31.05 3.41
C ILE A 22 26.20 -31.51 2.51
N ILE A 23 26.45 -32.81 2.47
CA ILE A 23 27.56 -33.40 1.72
C ILE A 23 27.12 -33.72 0.30
N MET A 24 27.39 -32.80 -0.61
CA MET A 24 27.11 -33.00 -2.04
C MET A 24 28.33 -32.68 -2.90
N PRO A 25 28.51 -33.37 -4.06
CA PRO A 25 29.61 -33.08 -4.97
C PRO A 25 29.43 -31.71 -5.65
N LYS A 26 30.51 -30.96 -5.84
CA LYS A 26 30.62 -29.67 -6.53
C LYS A 26 30.12 -28.43 -5.72
N MET A 27 29.02 -28.53 -5.01
CA MET A 27 28.46 -27.46 -4.18
C MET A 27 27.86 -28.10 -2.94
N ASP A 28 28.27 -27.69 -1.77
CA ASP A 28 27.73 -28.22 -0.52
C ASP A 28 26.36 -27.65 -0.17
N GLY A 29 25.64 -28.27 0.77
CA GLY A 29 24.31 -27.83 1.17
C GLY A 29 24.28 -26.44 1.79
N PHE A 30 25.37 -26.01 2.47
CA PHE A 30 25.45 -24.68 3.04
C PHE A 30 25.58 -23.59 1.97
N GLU A 31 26.32 -23.88 0.89
CA GLU A 31 26.41 -22.95 -0.25
C GLU A 31 25.04 -22.79 -0.94
N VAL A 32 24.29 -23.89 -1.11
CA VAL A 32 22.93 -23.83 -1.66
C VAL A 32 22.01 -23.03 -0.75
N LEU A 33 22.03 -23.29 0.55
CA LEU A 33 21.22 -22.58 1.53
C LEU A 33 21.54 -21.08 1.56
N ALA A 34 22.83 -20.72 1.52
CA ALA A 34 23.27 -19.32 1.46
C ALA A 34 22.76 -18.62 0.19
N TYR A 35 22.72 -19.31 -0.96
CA TYR A 35 22.09 -18.78 -2.17
C TYR A 35 20.58 -18.56 -1.99
N MET A 36 19.89 -19.54 -1.42
CA MET A 36 18.44 -19.43 -1.19
C MET A 36 18.11 -18.29 -0.22
N ASN A 37 18.94 -18.07 0.80
CA ASN A 37 18.79 -16.96 1.76
C ASN A 37 19.03 -15.62 1.07
N ARG A 38 20.16 -15.45 0.38
CA ARG A 38 20.50 -14.22 -0.32
C ARG A 38 19.39 -13.77 -1.29
N ASP A 39 18.82 -14.74 -2.01
CA ASP A 39 17.77 -14.49 -3.00
C ASP A 39 16.35 -14.56 -2.38
N LYS A 40 16.24 -14.60 -1.04
CA LYS A 40 15.01 -14.60 -0.22
C LYS A 40 14.05 -15.78 -0.47
N TRP A 41 14.53 -16.88 -1.04
CA TRP A 41 13.66 -18.04 -1.30
C TRP A 41 13.21 -18.75 -0.03
N ILE A 42 14.04 -18.69 1.04
CA ILE A 42 13.73 -19.30 2.32
C ILE A 42 12.55 -18.65 3.04
N GLU A 43 12.15 -17.44 2.63
CA GLU A 43 10.94 -16.77 3.17
C GLU A 43 9.67 -17.54 2.77
N ASP A 44 9.67 -18.13 1.56
CA ASP A 44 8.51 -18.83 1.00
C ASP A 44 8.66 -20.36 0.98
N ILE A 45 9.90 -20.87 0.92
CA ILE A 45 10.20 -22.29 0.73
C ILE A 45 11.04 -22.78 1.91
N PRO A 46 10.47 -23.58 2.83
CA PRO A 46 11.22 -24.12 3.95
C PRO A 46 12.31 -25.09 3.48
N VAL A 47 13.45 -25.02 4.15
CA VAL A 47 14.60 -25.89 3.90
C VAL A 47 14.89 -26.72 5.14
N ILE A 48 14.86 -28.04 5.00
CA ILE A 48 15.30 -29.00 6.02
C ILE A 48 16.66 -29.54 5.61
N MET A 49 17.68 -29.27 6.42
CA MET A 49 19.02 -29.81 6.21
C MET A 49 19.09 -31.26 6.71
N ILE A 50 19.75 -32.14 5.96
CA ILE A 50 19.98 -33.51 6.35
C ILE A 50 21.49 -33.80 6.31
N SER A 51 22.06 -34.42 7.37
CA SER A 51 23.47 -34.74 7.38
C SER A 51 23.79 -35.88 8.33
N SER A 52 24.91 -36.58 8.04
CA SER A 52 25.58 -37.47 8.99
C SER A 52 26.42 -36.72 10.03
N GLU A 53 26.76 -35.46 9.78
CA GLU A 53 27.48 -34.59 10.68
C GLU A 53 26.53 -34.01 11.75
N GLY A 54 26.62 -34.52 12.98
CA GLY A 54 25.78 -34.11 14.10
C GLY A 54 26.42 -33.12 15.06
N SER A 55 27.54 -32.47 14.68
CA SER A 55 28.22 -31.52 15.56
C SER A 55 27.39 -30.26 15.75
N GLU A 56 27.42 -29.71 16.97
CA GLU A 56 26.65 -28.52 17.33
C GLU A 56 26.98 -27.33 16.42
N SER A 57 28.22 -27.22 15.96
CA SER A 57 28.66 -26.18 15.04
C SER A 57 27.97 -26.23 13.68
N TYR A 58 27.75 -27.42 13.13
CA TYR A 58 27.04 -27.62 11.86
C TYR A 58 25.55 -27.28 11.98
N ILE A 59 24.95 -27.69 13.08
CA ILE A 59 23.54 -27.40 13.38
C ILE A 59 23.34 -25.89 13.51
N ARG A 60 24.19 -25.21 14.30
CA ARG A 60 24.14 -23.77 14.48
C ARG A 60 24.30 -23.02 13.15
N ARG A 61 25.29 -23.38 12.35
CA ARG A 61 25.52 -22.79 11.03
C ARG A 61 24.33 -22.96 10.10
N ALA A 62 23.64 -24.10 10.12
CA ALA A 62 22.44 -24.32 9.32
C ALA A 62 21.33 -23.31 9.68
N TYR A 63 21.04 -23.12 10.96
CA TYR A 63 20.04 -22.16 11.42
C TYR A 63 20.45 -20.72 11.16
N GLU A 64 21.72 -20.35 11.35
CA GLU A 64 22.22 -19.01 11.03
C GLU A 64 22.08 -18.68 9.54
N LEU A 65 22.18 -19.65 8.66
CA LEU A 65 21.96 -19.50 7.22
C LEU A 65 20.48 -19.57 6.82
N GLY A 66 19.56 -19.78 7.78
CA GLY A 66 18.12 -19.75 7.57
C GLY A 66 17.47 -21.10 7.28
N ALA A 67 18.09 -22.22 7.64
CA ALA A 67 17.41 -23.51 7.60
C ALA A 67 16.20 -23.50 8.54
N SER A 68 15.08 -24.07 8.08
CA SER A 68 13.86 -24.21 8.88
C SER A 68 13.94 -25.37 9.86
N ASP A 69 14.72 -26.41 9.55
CA ASP A 69 14.96 -27.54 10.44
C ASP A 69 16.27 -28.28 10.06
N TYR A 70 16.75 -29.12 10.97
CA TYR A 70 17.95 -29.94 10.78
C TYR A 70 17.69 -31.36 11.26
N ILE A 71 18.10 -32.36 10.44
CA ILE A 71 17.92 -33.80 10.72
C ILE A 71 19.25 -34.48 10.62
N SER A 72 19.75 -35.03 11.72
CA SER A 72 20.97 -35.84 11.76
C SER A 72 20.68 -37.32 11.43
N ARG A 73 21.60 -37.95 10.72
CA ARG A 73 21.60 -39.41 10.49
C ARG A 73 22.30 -40.15 11.63
N PRO A 74 21.85 -41.36 12.05
CA PRO A 74 20.70 -42.08 11.50
C PRO A 74 19.39 -41.50 12.00
N PHE A 75 18.31 -41.55 11.17
CA PHE A 75 16.99 -41.01 11.48
C PHE A 75 15.87 -42.03 11.30
N ASP A 76 14.79 -41.90 12.03
CA ASP A 76 13.54 -42.62 11.81
C ASP A 76 12.76 -41.97 10.66
N ALA A 77 12.45 -42.76 9.62
CA ALA A 77 11.72 -42.26 8.45
C ALA A 77 10.34 -41.72 8.77
N LYS A 78 9.65 -42.26 9.80
CA LYS A 78 8.33 -41.76 10.23
C LYS A 78 8.45 -40.40 10.87
N VAL A 79 9.49 -40.18 11.67
CA VAL A 79 9.77 -38.87 12.32
C VAL A 79 10.08 -37.82 11.25
N VAL A 80 10.95 -38.15 10.29
CA VAL A 80 11.27 -37.25 9.17
C VAL A 80 10.01 -36.91 8.37
N TYR A 81 9.23 -37.92 7.99
CA TYR A 81 7.96 -37.68 7.30
C TYR A 81 7.04 -36.73 8.05
N GLN A 82 6.88 -36.92 9.37
CA GLN A 82 6.02 -36.08 10.17
C GLN A 82 6.54 -34.64 10.27
N ARG A 83 7.88 -34.43 10.38
CA ARG A 83 8.50 -33.09 10.35
C ARG A 83 8.26 -32.40 9.02
N VAL A 84 8.47 -33.09 7.89
CA VAL A 84 8.21 -32.56 6.55
C VAL A 84 6.76 -32.13 6.39
N ILE A 85 5.80 -33.00 6.75
CA ILE A 85 4.37 -32.68 6.64
C ILE A 85 3.98 -31.49 7.52
N ASN A 86 4.49 -31.43 8.75
CA ASN A 86 4.20 -30.31 9.66
C ASN A 86 4.78 -29.00 9.10
N MET A 87 5.97 -29.02 8.53
CA MET A 87 6.60 -27.85 7.93
C MET A 87 5.82 -27.36 6.70
N ILE A 88 5.43 -28.28 5.80
CA ILE A 88 4.60 -27.95 4.64
C ILE A 88 3.26 -27.33 5.08
N LYS A 89 2.60 -27.91 6.09
CA LYS A 89 1.35 -27.37 6.63
C LYS A 89 1.51 -25.97 7.23
N LEU A 90 2.62 -25.72 7.95
CA LEU A 90 2.91 -24.43 8.56
C LEU A 90 3.07 -23.34 7.50
N TYR A 91 3.94 -23.58 6.50
CA TYR A 91 4.18 -22.62 5.43
C TYR A 91 2.96 -22.43 4.52
N ALA A 92 2.18 -23.50 4.27
CA ALA A 92 0.91 -23.36 3.55
C ALA A 92 -0.10 -22.48 4.30
N LYS A 93 -0.20 -22.60 5.64
CA LYS A 93 -1.03 -21.70 6.46
C LYS A 93 -0.53 -20.27 6.41
N GLN A 94 0.77 -20.06 6.52
CA GLN A 94 1.38 -18.73 6.46
C GLN A 94 1.07 -18.04 5.12
N ARG A 95 1.31 -18.72 4.01
CA ARG A 95 0.99 -18.21 2.66
C ARG A 95 -0.49 -17.88 2.51
N ARG A 96 -1.38 -18.75 3.02
CA ARG A 96 -2.82 -18.50 3.00
C ARG A 96 -3.20 -17.26 3.82
N LEU A 97 -2.59 -17.07 4.99
CA LEU A 97 -2.85 -15.88 5.82
C LEU A 97 -2.39 -14.61 5.12
N ILE A 98 -1.19 -14.61 4.54
CA ILE A 98 -0.67 -13.47 3.77
C ILE A 98 -1.64 -13.12 2.64
N HIS A 99 -2.10 -14.11 1.87
CA HIS A 99 -3.05 -13.90 0.77
C HIS A 99 -4.37 -13.30 1.28
N LEU A 100 -4.96 -13.87 2.34
CA LEU A 100 -6.21 -13.37 2.92
C LEU A 100 -6.07 -11.92 3.43
N VAL A 101 -4.94 -11.59 4.08
CA VAL A 101 -4.68 -10.22 4.56
C VAL A 101 -4.53 -9.26 3.37
N THR A 102 -3.80 -9.66 2.34
CA THR A 102 -3.61 -8.84 1.14
C THR A 102 -4.94 -8.60 0.43
N ASP A 103 -5.78 -9.63 0.27
CA ASP A 103 -7.10 -9.50 -0.32
C ASP A 103 -8.01 -8.59 0.51
N GLN A 104 -7.98 -8.71 1.84
CA GLN A 104 -8.77 -7.85 2.73
C GLN A 104 -8.33 -6.39 2.66
N ILE A 105 -7.02 -6.12 2.61
CA ILE A 105 -6.49 -4.76 2.44
C ILE A 105 -6.98 -4.19 1.10
N TYR A 106 -6.86 -4.94 0.02
CA TYR A 106 -7.31 -4.51 -1.31
C TYR A 106 -8.81 -4.19 -1.35
N GLU A 107 -9.66 -5.07 -0.80
CA GLU A 107 -11.12 -4.84 -0.76
C GLU A 107 -11.48 -3.66 0.15
N LYS A 108 -10.79 -3.48 1.28
CA LYS A 108 -10.99 -2.31 2.16
C LYS A 108 -10.67 -1.00 1.43
N GLU A 109 -9.55 -0.95 0.73
CA GLU A 109 -9.15 0.25 -0.03
C GLU A 109 -10.11 0.55 -1.17
N LYS A 110 -10.54 -0.47 -1.90
CA LYS A 110 -11.56 -0.34 -2.95
C LYS A 110 -12.88 0.20 -2.41
N ASN A 111 -13.33 -0.31 -1.26
CA ASN A 111 -14.56 0.15 -0.62
C ASN A 111 -14.42 1.60 -0.13
N ASN A 112 -13.29 1.98 0.45
CA ASN A 112 -13.04 3.36 0.87
C ASN A 112 -13.08 4.32 -0.31
N ARG A 113 -12.42 3.99 -1.42
CA ARG A 113 -12.45 4.78 -2.66
C ARG A 113 -13.88 4.91 -3.21
N MET A 114 -14.62 3.81 -3.24
CA MET A 114 -16.00 3.81 -3.72
C MET A 114 -16.89 4.70 -2.86
N MET A 115 -16.80 4.60 -1.52
CA MET A 115 -17.61 5.40 -0.60
C MET A 115 -17.27 6.89 -0.71
N THR A 116 -15.99 7.24 -0.75
CA THR A 116 -15.54 8.62 -0.93
C THR A 116 -16.01 9.17 -2.29
N GLY A 117 -15.88 8.37 -3.36
CA GLY A 117 -16.37 8.74 -4.68
C GLY A 117 -17.88 8.97 -4.74
N ILE A 118 -18.68 8.11 -4.08
CA ILE A 118 -20.14 8.27 -4.01
C ILE A 118 -20.49 9.56 -3.27
N LEU A 119 -19.86 9.84 -2.13
CA LEU A 119 -20.13 11.08 -1.36
C LEU A 119 -19.82 12.33 -2.19
N SER A 120 -18.67 12.36 -2.85
CA SER A 120 -18.28 13.46 -3.72
C SER A 120 -19.23 13.61 -4.90
N GLN A 121 -19.63 12.51 -5.53
CA GLN A 121 -20.58 12.51 -6.65
C GLN A 121 -21.96 13.05 -6.25
N ILE A 122 -22.43 12.75 -5.03
CA ILE A 122 -23.70 13.30 -4.52
C ILE A 122 -23.62 14.84 -4.43
N VAL A 123 -22.46 15.38 -4.00
CA VAL A 123 -22.27 16.82 -3.94
C VAL A 123 -22.18 17.44 -5.33
N GLU A 124 -21.42 16.82 -6.23
CA GLU A 124 -21.27 17.30 -7.62
C GLU A 124 -22.56 17.21 -8.42
N PHE A 125 -23.44 16.23 -8.13
CA PHE A 125 -24.75 16.13 -8.77
C PHE A 125 -25.58 17.41 -8.62
N ARG A 126 -25.40 18.14 -7.50
CA ARG A 126 -26.03 19.47 -7.31
C ARG A 126 -25.52 20.53 -8.27
N ASN A 127 -24.30 20.39 -8.78
CA ASN A 127 -23.64 21.36 -9.68
C ASN A 127 -23.88 21.06 -11.15
N GLY A 128 -24.60 19.98 -11.49
CA GLY A 128 -24.74 19.51 -12.86
C GLY A 128 -23.43 18.99 -13.47
N GLU A 129 -22.38 18.80 -12.66
CA GLU A 129 -21.12 18.20 -13.11
C GLU A 129 -21.25 16.68 -13.29
N SER A 130 -20.48 16.14 -14.20
CA SER A 130 -20.51 14.69 -14.46
C SER A 130 -19.72 13.95 -13.39
N GLY A 131 -20.25 12.83 -12.88
CA GLY A 131 -19.54 11.98 -11.90
C GLY A 131 -18.18 11.44 -12.34
N LEU A 132 -17.76 11.69 -13.58
CA LEU A 132 -16.43 11.41 -14.09
C LEU A 132 -15.39 12.40 -13.56
N HIS A 133 -15.79 13.61 -13.11
CA HIS A 133 -14.88 14.63 -12.62
C HIS A 133 -14.09 14.13 -11.39
N VAL A 134 -14.77 13.60 -10.39
CA VAL A 134 -14.12 13.03 -9.17
C VAL A 134 -13.13 11.93 -9.51
N LEU A 135 -13.51 11.05 -10.44
CA LEU A 135 -12.62 9.97 -10.88
C LEU A 135 -11.35 10.52 -11.55
N HIS A 136 -11.51 11.54 -12.41
CA HIS A 136 -10.37 12.17 -13.07
C HIS A 136 -9.44 12.87 -12.08
N ILE A 137 -9.99 13.62 -11.10
CA ILE A 137 -9.19 14.26 -10.05
C ILE A 137 -8.37 13.23 -9.28
N ASN A 138 -8.98 12.13 -8.84
CA ASN A 138 -8.27 11.08 -8.12
C ASN A 138 -7.12 10.48 -8.95
N ILE A 139 -7.39 10.10 -10.22
CA ILE A 139 -6.38 9.53 -11.10
C ILE A 139 -5.25 10.54 -11.38
N LEU A 140 -5.58 11.79 -11.67
CA LEU A 140 -4.58 12.82 -11.94
C LEU A 140 -3.71 13.10 -10.72
N THR A 141 -4.31 13.18 -9.53
CA THR A 141 -3.57 13.35 -8.27
C THR A 141 -2.59 12.19 -8.07
N GLN A 142 -3.03 10.94 -8.26
CA GLN A 142 -2.17 9.78 -8.15
C GLN A 142 -0.99 9.84 -9.14
N LEU A 143 -1.26 10.12 -10.40
CA LEU A 143 -0.22 10.22 -11.44
C LEU A 143 0.79 11.36 -11.15
N LEU A 144 0.32 12.50 -10.64
CA LEU A 144 1.16 13.62 -10.25
C LEU A 144 2.07 13.25 -9.07
N LEU A 145 1.52 12.62 -8.04
CA LEU A 145 2.29 12.13 -6.88
C LEU A 145 3.35 11.11 -7.28
N GLU A 146 3.00 10.11 -8.09
CA GLU A 146 3.96 9.13 -8.61
C GLU A 146 5.09 9.82 -9.40
N LYS A 147 4.76 10.83 -10.21
CA LYS A 147 5.74 11.59 -10.98
C LYS A 147 6.63 12.44 -10.09
N LEU A 148 6.07 13.05 -9.06
CA LEU A 148 6.78 13.84 -8.07
C LEU A 148 7.81 13.00 -7.32
N MET A 149 7.42 11.82 -6.82
CA MET A 149 8.31 10.89 -6.12
C MET A 149 9.47 10.40 -6.98
N ARG A 150 9.27 10.29 -8.29
CA ARG A 150 10.34 9.90 -9.22
C ARG A 150 11.30 11.03 -9.57
N LYS A 151 10.89 12.30 -9.44
CA LYS A 151 11.66 13.47 -9.89
C LYS A 151 12.30 14.27 -8.77
N SER A 152 11.80 14.18 -7.58
CA SER A 152 12.25 14.98 -6.43
C SER A 152 12.63 14.08 -5.28
N GLU A 153 13.81 14.30 -4.72
CA GLU A 153 14.26 13.67 -3.47
C GLU A 153 13.81 14.46 -2.23
N ASN A 154 13.15 15.62 -2.43
CA ASN A 154 12.71 16.48 -1.34
C ASN A 154 11.44 15.99 -0.63
N TYR A 155 10.72 15.06 -1.25
CA TYR A 155 9.48 14.50 -0.71
C TYR A 155 9.64 13.00 -0.51
N ASP A 156 9.30 12.52 0.67
CA ASP A 156 9.31 11.09 1.02
C ASP A 156 7.91 10.68 1.50
N LEU A 157 7.02 10.48 0.53
CA LEU A 157 5.67 9.99 0.78
C LEU A 157 5.61 8.48 0.55
N SER A 158 5.26 7.74 1.59
CA SER A 158 4.97 6.31 1.47
C SER A 158 3.86 6.05 0.45
N TRP A 159 3.80 4.85 -0.10
CA TRP A 159 2.71 4.46 -0.99
C TRP A 159 1.32 4.66 -0.36
N SER A 160 1.19 4.36 0.95
CA SER A 160 -0.05 4.57 1.70
C SER A 160 -0.46 6.05 1.73
N GLN A 161 0.48 6.95 2.00
CA GLN A 161 0.23 8.39 2.02
C GLN A 161 -0.18 8.92 0.66
N GLN A 162 0.53 8.55 -0.41
CA GLN A 162 0.15 8.92 -1.78
C GLN A 162 -1.28 8.50 -2.10
N HIS A 163 -1.65 7.29 -1.65
CA HIS A 163 -2.99 6.75 -1.86
C HIS A 163 -4.05 7.49 -1.04
N MET A 164 -3.76 7.83 0.22
CA MET A 164 -4.65 8.64 1.07
C MET A 164 -4.86 10.03 0.50
N ILE A 165 -3.81 10.72 0.05
CA ILE A 165 -3.89 12.04 -0.60
C ILE A 165 -4.77 11.97 -1.86
N ALA A 166 -4.53 10.98 -2.73
CA ALA A 166 -5.35 10.79 -3.94
C ALA A 166 -6.82 10.51 -3.60
N THR A 167 -7.12 9.75 -2.54
CA THR A 167 -8.48 9.50 -2.09
C THR A 167 -9.10 10.76 -1.48
N ALA A 168 -8.36 11.51 -0.67
CA ALA A 168 -8.81 12.74 -0.04
C ALA A 168 -9.10 13.86 -1.06
N SER A 169 -8.39 13.87 -2.20
CA SER A 169 -8.61 14.86 -3.27
C SER A 169 -10.04 14.84 -3.83
N ALA A 170 -10.72 13.70 -3.76
CA ALA A 170 -12.11 13.59 -4.14
C ALA A 170 -13.06 14.47 -3.30
N LEU A 171 -12.65 14.83 -2.08
CA LEU A 171 -13.46 15.63 -1.15
C LEU A 171 -13.24 17.13 -1.29
N HIS A 172 -12.37 17.63 -2.19
CA HIS A 172 -12.00 19.04 -2.29
C HIS A 172 -13.20 19.98 -2.33
N ASP A 173 -14.24 19.59 -3.01
CA ASP A 173 -15.44 20.38 -3.27
C ASP A 173 -16.66 20.04 -2.38
N ILE A 174 -16.48 19.22 -1.32
CA ILE A 174 -17.59 18.77 -0.47
C ILE A 174 -18.36 19.93 0.16
N GLY A 175 -17.69 21.06 0.39
CA GLY A 175 -18.30 22.26 0.94
C GLY A 175 -19.28 22.98 0.02
N LYS A 176 -19.33 22.64 -1.27
CA LYS A 176 -20.36 23.14 -2.21
C LYS A 176 -21.77 22.79 -1.75
N ILE A 177 -21.93 21.77 -0.90
CA ILE A 177 -23.23 21.45 -0.30
C ILE A 177 -23.83 22.61 0.49
N GLY A 178 -23.01 23.50 1.04
CA GLY A 178 -23.44 24.67 1.81
C GLY A 178 -23.63 25.95 0.97
N ILE A 179 -23.41 25.90 -0.34
CA ILE A 179 -23.58 27.05 -1.23
C ILE A 179 -25.03 27.13 -1.72
N ASP A 180 -25.58 28.36 -1.78
CA ASP A 180 -26.92 28.60 -2.31
C ASP A 180 -27.02 28.13 -3.77
N GLU A 181 -28.06 27.36 -4.07
CA GLU A 181 -28.28 26.78 -5.40
C GLU A 181 -28.36 27.83 -6.51
N LYS A 182 -28.87 29.04 -6.20
CA LYS A 182 -28.95 30.15 -7.15
C LYS A 182 -27.57 30.65 -7.58
N ILE A 183 -26.58 30.54 -6.69
CA ILE A 183 -25.19 30.91 -6.95
C ILE A 183 -24.51 29.75 -7.64
N LEU A 184 -24.68 28.54 -7.10
CA LEU A 184 -24.04 27.31 -7.56
C LEU A 184 -24.36 27.00 -9.01
N ASN A 185 -25.66 27.07 -9.39
CA ASN A 185 -26.19 26.73 -10.70
C ASN A 185 -26.57 27.95 -11.55
N LYS A 186 -25.98 29.12 -11.24
CA LYS A 186 -26.30 30.36 -11.98
C LYS A 186 -25.90 30.23 -13.46
N PRO A 187 -26.82 30.42 -14.39
CA PRO A 187 -26.49 30.48 -15.80
C PRO A 187 -25.74 31.80 -16.10
N GLY A 188 -24.41 31.68 -16.28
CA GLY A 188 -23.56 32.80 -16.63
C GLY A 188 -22.52 33.17 -15.56
N LYS A 189 -21.91 34.37 -15.68
CA LYS A 189 -20.84 34.79 -14.77
C LYS A 189 -21.42 35.20 -13.42
N LEU A 190 -20.73 34.85 -12.35
CA LEU A 190 -21.02 35.31 -10.99
C LEU A 190 -20.67 36.80 -10.85
N THR A 191 -21.46 37.52 -10.09
CA THR A 191 -21.07 38.89 -9.59
C THR A 191 -19.90 38.74 -8.62
N LYS A 192 -19.31 39.84 -8.20
CA LYS A 192 -18.22 39.84 -7.20
C LYS A 192 -18.71 39.26 -5.88
N GLU A 193 -19.89 39.66 -5.43
CA GLU A 193 -20.52 39.20 -4.18
C GLU A 193 -20.85 37.70 -4.25
N GLU A 194 -21.37 37.22 -5.35
CA GLU A 194 -21.68 35.81 -5.57
C GLU A 194 -20.39 35.00 -5.64
N PHE A 195 -19.32 35.52 -6.23
CA PHE A 195 -18.03 34.86 -6.25
C PHE A 195 -17.41 34.77 -4.85
N GLU A 196 -17.52 35.81 -4.02
CA GLU A 196 -17.11 35.72 -2.62
C GLU A 196 -17.92 34.70 -1.83
N ALA A 197 -19.22 34.57 -2.10
CA ALA A 197 -20.05 33.54 -1.51
C ALA A 197 -19.64 32.15 -2.02
N MET A 198 -19.31 31.98 -3.31
CA MET A 198 -18.83 30.73 -3.87
C MET A 198 -17.50 30.26 -3.22
N LYS A 199 -16.58 31.20 -2.95
CA LYS A 199 -15.31 30.87 -2.27
C LYS A 199 -15.51 30.23 -0.89
N GLN A 200 -16.64 30.45 -0.26
CA GLN A 200 -16.93 29.91 1.07
C GLN A 200 -16.99 28.38 1.08
N HIS A 201 -17.13 27.70 -0.09
CA HIS A 201 -17.13 26.23 -0.12
C HIS A 201 -15.86 25.64 0.48
N THR A 202 -14.69 26.26 0.31
CA THR A 202 -13.43 25.80 0.89
C THR A 202 -13.47 25.79 2.42
N ILE A 203 -13.99 26.88 3.01
CA ILE A 203 -14.12 27.02 4.46
C ILE A 203 -15.22 26.11 5.01
N ILE A 204 -16.36 26.03 4.30
CA ILE A 204 -17.48 25.17 4.71
C ILE A 204 -17.04 23.70 4.72
N GLY A 205 -16.38 23.23 3.66
CA GLY A 205 -15.90 21.88 3.57
C GLY A 205 -14.87 21.54 4.65
N ALA A 206 -13.88 22.40 4.85
CA ALA A 206 -12.90 22.24 5.91
C ALA A 206 -13.57 22.14 7.30
N ARG A 207 -14.54 23.03 7.60
CA ARG A 207 -15.31 22.99 8.87
C ARG A 207 -16.17 21.72 9.00
N MET A 208 -16.72 21.19 7.91
CA MET A 208 -17.48 19.95 7.96
C MET A 208 -16.58 18.78 8.36
N LEU A 209 -15.39 18.70 7.80
CA LEU A 209 -14.40 17.66 8.13
C LEU A 209 -13.88 17.84 9.56
N ASP A 210 -13.61 19.06 9.99
CA ASP A 210 -13.13 19.41 11.33
C ASP A 210 -14.13 19.03 12.45
N ARG A 211 -15.43 19.05 12.18
CA ARG A 211 -16.46 18.61 13.14
C ARG A 211 -16.54 17.10 13.35
N LEU A 212 -15.83 16.31 12.58
CA LEU A 212 -15.77 14.86 12.74
C LEU A 212 -14.72 14.47 13.79
N GLU A 213 -14.93 14.89 15.05
CA GLU A 213 -13.98 14.74 16.17
C GLU A 213 -13.43 13.32 16.33
N MET A 214 -14.24 12.29 16.04
CA MET A 214 -13.83 10.88 16.12
C MET A 214 -12.69 10.52 15.19
N TYR A 215 -12.44 11.31 14.14
CA TYR A 215 -11.47 11.04 13.08
C TYR A 215 -10.37 12.09 12.98
N HIS A 216 -10.28 13.02 13.92
CA HIS A 216 -9.31 14.13 13.91
C HIS A 216 -7.85 13.67 13.83
N ASP A 217 -7.55 12.52 14.46
CA ASP A 217 -6.20 11.96 14.49
C ASP A 217 -5.86 11.14 13.23
N GLU A 218 -6.86 10.83 12.40
CA GLU A 218 -6.67 10.07 11.18
C GLU A 218 -5.95 10.91 10.11
N GLU A 219 -4.84 10.39 9.60
CA GLU A 219 -3.98 11.07 8.62
C GLU A 219 -4.76 11.47 7.35
N MET A 220 -5.66 10.61 6.89
CA MET A 220 -6.53 10.90 5.76
C MET A 220 -7.43 12.13 5.99
N MET A 221 -7.92 12.34 7.21
CA MET A 221 -8.78 13.49 7.54
C MET A 221 -8.00 14.81 7.52
N LYS A 222 -6.73 14.77 7.93
CA LYS A 222 -5.82 15.92 7.82
C LYS A 222 -5.61 16.32 6.37
N TYR A 223 -5.27 15.35 5.51
CA TYR A 223 -5.17 15.60 4.06
C TYR A 223 -6.47 16.12 3.46
N ALA A 224 -7.60 15.52 3.82
CA ALA A 224 -8.90 15.97 3.32
C ALA A 224 -9.22 17.40 3.75
N TYR A 225 -8.93 17.79 4.99
CA TYR A 225 -9.09 19.15 5.50
C TYR A 225 -8.22 20.14 4.74
N GLU A 226 -6.94 19.87 4.60
CA GLU A 226 -5.97 20.73 3.92
C GLU A 226 -6.34 20.92 2.44
N ILE A 227 -6.64 19.82 1.74
CA ILE A 227 -7.07 19.85 0.34
C ILE A 227 -8.38 20.67 0.22
N CYS A 228 -9.37 20.39 1.06
CA CYS A 228 -10.64 21.10 1.03
C CYS A 228 -10.49 22.59 1.24
N ARG A 229 -9.59 22.98 2.16
CA ARG A 229 -9.37 24.37 2.50
C ARG A 229 -8.54 25.12 1.46
N TRP A 230 -7.47 24.46 0.93
CA TRP A 230 -6.42 25.16 0.20
C TRP A 230 -6.30 24.83 -1.28
N HIS A 231 -7.17 24.00 -1.87
CA HIS A 231 -7.09 23.63 -3.29
C HIS A 231 -7.24 24.81 -4.28
N HIS A 232 -7.70 25.97 -3.78
CA HIS A 232 -7.75 27.23 -4.53
C HIS A 232 -6.65 28.23 -4.15
N GLU A 233 -5.74 27.84 -3.24
CA GLU A 233 -4.55 28.64 -3.00
C GLU A 233 -3.62 28.62 -4.23
N ARG A 234 -2.82 29.64 -4.34
CA ARG A 234 -1.94 29.85 -5.48
C ARG A 234 -0.53 30.17 -5.01
N TYR A 235 0.45 29.59 -5.65
CA TYR A 235 1.86 29.80 -5.35
C TYR A 235 2.26 31.29 -5.32
N ASP A 236 1.56 32.16 -6.10
CA ASP A 236 1.76 33.61 -6.12
C ASP A 236 1.05 34.38 -4.95
N GLY A 237 0.35 33.69 -4.05
CA GLY A 237 -0.38 34.28 -2.92
C GLY A 237 -1.67 34.97 -3.30
N LYS A 238 -2.18 34.80 -4.52
CA LYS A 238 -3.44 35.38 -5.00
C LYS A 238 -4.60 34.41 -4.95
N GLY A 239 -4.41 33.31 -4.22
CA GLY A 239 -5.42 32.31 -3.98
C GLY A 239 -6.41 32.69 -2.89
N TYR A 240 -7.19 31.73 -2.44
CA TYR A 240 -8.14 31.84 -1.35
C TYR A 240 -8.30 30.48 -0.66
N PRO A 241 -8.76 30.39 0.59
CA PRO A 241 -9.36 31.48 1.43
C PRO A 241 -8.32 32.26 2.23
N ASP A 242 -7.11 31.74 2.45
CA ASP A 242 -6.15 32.32 3.41
C ASP A 242 -5.08 33.18 2.72
N GLY A 243 -4.92 33.08 1.39
CA GLY A 243 -3.93 33.81 0.61
C GLY A 243 -2.50 33.32 0.84
N LEU A 244 -2.33 32.01 1.09
CA LEU A 244 -1.04 31.36 1.32
C LEU A 244 -0.15 31.48 0.09
N LYS A 245 1.17 31.53 0.32
CA LYS A 245 2.14 31.76 -0.75
C LYS A 245 3.30 30.76 -0.68
N GLY A 246 3.69 30.21 -1.81
CA GLY A 246 4.85 29.34 -1.91
C GLY A 246 4.66 28.05 -1.11
N GLU A 247 5.61 27.76 -0.24
CA GLU A 247 5.65 26.55 0.60
C GLU A 247 4.74 26.65 1.86
N GLU A 248 3.94 27.70 1.98
CA GLU A 248 2.93 27.81 3.05
C GLU A 248 1.63 27.04 2.72
N ILE A 249 1.49 26.62 1.45
CA ILE A 249 0.31 25.91 0.93
C ILE A 249 0.38 24.44 1.34
#